data_2bfcb65b9663c531b204675ef227294e
#
_entry.id   2bfcb65b9663c531b204675ef227294e
#
_cell.length_a   1.000
_cell.length_b   1.000
_cell.length_c   1.000
_cell.angle_alpha   90.00
_cell.angle_beta   90.00
_cell.angle_gamma   90.00
#
_symmetry.space_group_name_H-M   'P 1'
#
loop_
_entity.id
_entity.type
_entity.pdbx_description
1 polymer ?
#
loop_
_entity_poly.entity_id
_entity_poly.type
_entity_poly.pdbx_seq_one_letter_code
_entity_poly.pdbx_strand_id
1 'polypeptide(L)'
;DMRPLAFLLHYTCHPVNAFGQRENYRAVSADWPGAWSREMQQAFGADVVPLVINGCCGNINPWHPFDPDCRPDHLRMGRALAEMSERIVYNMTFADRVALDWKREEVGLPYREIPVERLREVDEILAKDPQPLRAENGEVDPHWFRAASTKSIEYCRAREAEFSYEIQVFRIGDLGVVGLPGEPFVEGQLALKTNSAAPFLFPAHMTTHYVGYLPTRAAYERGGHEANEDITYWAKLAPGCLERVVDRARILVG
;
A
#
# COMPACT_ATOMS: atom_id res chain seq x y z
N ASP A 1 -28.95 2.96 -23.00
CA ASP A 1 -27.86 2.07 -23.34
C ASP A 1 -27.14 1.68 -22.05
N MET A 2 -27.19 0.39 -21.67
CA MET A 2 -26.66 -0.15 -20.41
C MET A 2 -25.17 -0.52 -20.52
N ARG A 3 -24.38 0.23 -21.27
CA ARG A 3 -22.94 -0.01 -21.36
C ARG A 3 -22.21 0.61 -20.18
N PRO A 4 -21.31 -0.12 -19.49
CA PRO A 4 -20.51 0.45 -18.44
C PRO A 4 -19.57 1.53 -18.99
N LEU A 5 -19.45 2.65 -18.27
CA LEU A 5 -18.49 3.71 -18.59
C LEU A 5 -17.17 3.47 -17.88
N ALA A 6 -17.22 3.01 -16.63
CA ALA A 6 -16.04 2.75 -15.81
C ALA A 6 -16.34 1.65 -14.80
N PHE A 7 -15.27 1.07 -14.28
CA PHE A 7 -15.28 0.14 -13.15
C PHE A 7 -14.37 0.63 -12.04
N LEU A 8 -14.82 0.52 -10.80
CA LEU A 8 -13.95 0.56 -9.63
C LEU A 8 -13.63 -0.88 -9.24
N LEU A 9 -12.40 -1.30 -9.46
CA LEU A 9 -11.93 -2.66 -9.25
C LEU A 9 -11.02 -2.68 -8.03
N HIS A 10 -11.32 -3.52 -7.04
CA HIS A 10 -10.55 -3.57 -5.80
C HIS A 10 -9.96 -4.96 -5.57
N TYR A 11 -8.65 -5.02 -5.40
CA TYR A 11 -7.91 -6.22 -4.98
C TYR A 11 -6.72 -5.83 -4.11
N THR A 12 -6.18 -6.78 -3.36
CA THR A 12 -5.13 -6.50 -2.38
C THR A 12 -3.93 -7.41 -2.64
N CYS A 13 -2.91 -6.86 -3.31
CA CYS A 13 -1.64 -7.55 -3.53
C CYS A 13 -0.59 -6.57 -4.03
N HIS A 14 0.66 -6.70 -3.63
CA HIS A 14 1.75 -5.95 -4.23
C HIS A 14 1.84 -6.21 -5.75
N PRO A 15 1.95 -5.18 -6.59
CA PRO A 15 2.11 -5.34 -8.04
C PRO A 15 3.59 -5.58 -8.39
N VAL A 16 4.13 -6.72 -7.94
CA VAL A 16 5.56 -7.06 -8.02
C VAL A 16 5.82 -8.38 -8.74
N ASN A 17 4.86 -8.87 -9.55
CA ASN A 17 5.08 -10.07 -10.37
C ASN A 17 6.27 -9.90 -11.33
N ALA A 18 6.37 -8.73 -11.98
CA ALA A 18 7.46 -8.43 -12.90
C ALA A 18 8.81 -8.30 -12.17
N PHE A 19 8.81 -7.80 -10.93
CA PHE A 19 10.01 -7.68 -10.10
C PHE A 19 10.62 -9.04 -9.73
N GLY A 20 9.80 -10.07 -9.54
CA GLY A 20 10.25 -11.44 -9.27
C GLY A 20 10.90 -12.13 -10.48
N GLN A 21 10.82 -11.54 -11.66
CA GLN A 21 11.39 -12.09 -12.90
C GLN A 21 12.74 -11.41 -13.17
N ARG A 22 13.85 -12.13 -12.99
CA ARG A 22 15.23 -11.58 -13.13
C ARG A 22 15.47 -10.82 -14.44
N GLU A 23 14.84 -11.27 -15.52
CA GLU A 23 14.98 -10.67 -16.85
C GLU A 23 14.27 -9.32 -16.99
N ASN A 24 13.25 -9.05 -16.16
CA ASN A 24 12.34 -7.93 -16.29
C ASN A 24 12.37 -6.94 -15.11
N TYR A 25 13.24 -7.13 -14.12
CA TYR A 25 13.20 -6.32 -12.90
C TYR A 25 13.48 -4.81 -13.11
N ARG A 26 14.07 -4.44 -14.26
CA ARG A 26 14.30 -3.04 -14.67
C ARG A 26 13.24 -2.52 -15.65
N ALA A 27 12.29 -3.35 -16.06
CA ALA A 27 11.23 -2.92 -16.95
C ALA A 27 10.16 -2.13 -16.18
N VAL A 28 9.65 -1.05 -16.79
CA VAL A 28 8.46 -0.36 -16.29
C VAL A 28 7.23 -1.19 -16.68
N SER A 29 6.45 -1.60 -15.69
CA SER A 29 5.26 -2.42 -15.89
C SER A 29 4.13 -1.93 -15.00
N ALA A 30 2.90 -1.98 -15.53
CA ALA A 30 1.69 -1.80 -14.74
C ALA A 30 1.28 -3.10 -14.01
N ASP A 31 2.06 -4.17 -14.14
CA ASP A 31 1.90 -5.47 -13.48
C ASP A 31 0.46 -6.02 -13.61
N TRP A 32 -0.04 -6.76 -12.61
CA TRP A 32 -1.39 -7.33 -12.61
C TRP A 32 -2.51 -6.29 -12.71
N PRO A 33 -2.42 -5.05 -12.14
CA PRO A 33 -3.44 -4.03 -12.34
C PRO A 33 -3.65 -3.68 -13.81
N GLY A 34 -2.54 -3.48 -14.54
CA GLY A 34 -2.61 -3.19 -15.97
C GLY A 34 -3.11 -4.36 -16.80
N ALA A 35 -2.74 -5.60 -16.43
CA ALA A 35 -3.27 -6.79 -17.08
C ALA A 35 -4.79 -6.91 -16.86
N TRP A 36 -5.26 -6.75 -15.62
CA TRP A 36 -6.67 -6.75 -15.29
C TRP A 36 -7.46 -5.68 -16.06
N SER A 37 -6.96 -4.45 -16.09
CA SER A 37 -7.59 -3.36 -16.83
C SER A 37 -7.75 -3.68 -18.33
N ARG A 38 -6.73 -4.26 -18.97
CA ARG A 38 -6.80 -4.65 -20.38
C ARG A 38 -7.85 -5.75 -20.65
N GLU A 39 -7.89 -6.77 -19.79
CA GLU A 39 -8.89 -7.85 -19.93
C GLU A 39 -10.31 -7.30 -19.74
N MET A 40 -10.54 -6.38 -18.80
CA MET A 40 -11.84 -5.72 -18.63
C MET A 40 -12.24 -4.89 -19.88
N GLN A 41 -11.30 -4.19 -20.52
CA GLN A 41 -11.56 -3.49 -21.77
C GLN A 41 -11.87 -4.44 -22.93
N GLN A 42 -11.23 -5.59 -22.98
CA GLN A 42 -11.55 -6.63 -23.97
C GLN A 42 -12.98 -7.18 -23.78
N ALA A 43 -13.38 -7.40 -22.53
CA ALA A 43 -14.70 -7.95 -22.21
C ALA A 43 -15.86 -6.95 -22.41
N PHE A 44 -15.67 -5.67 -22.04
CA PHE A 44 -16.74 -4.68 -21.96
C PHE A 44 -16.64 -3.54 -22.99
N GLY A 45 -15.55 -3.47 -23.73
CA GLY A 45 -15.31 -2.47 -24.77
C GLY A 45 -14.09 -1.57 -24.49
N ALA A 46 -13.41 -1.15 -25.56
CA ALA A 46 -12.17 -0.38 -25.48
C ALA A 46 -12.34 1.01 -24.82
N ASP A 47 -13.55 1.57 -24.86
CA ASP A 47 -13.86 2.88 -24.27
C ASP A 47 -14.14 2.84 -22.76
N VAL A 48 -14.24 1.64 -22.17
CA VAL A 48 -14.46 1.49 -20.73
C VAL A 48 -13.20 1.86 -19.96
N VAL A 49 -13.38 2.54 -18.84
CA VAL A 49 -12.28 2.96 -17.95
C VAL A 49 -12.22 2.08 -16.69
N PRO A 50 -11.37 1.04 -16.64
CA PRO A 50 -11.16 0.26 -15.45
C PRO A 50 -10.19 1.00 -14.51
N LEU A 51 -10.66 1.35 -13.31
CA LEU A 51 -9.86 1.97 -12.25
C LEU A 51 -9.54 0.93 -11.19
N VAL A 52 -8.30 0.47 -11.14
CA VAL A 52 -7.87 -0.50 -10.14
C VAL A 52 -7.43 0.23 -8.87
N ILE A 53 -8.12 -0.09 -7.79
CA ILE A 53 -7.80 0.34 -6.42
C ILE A 53 -7.10 -0.82 -5.73
N ASN A 54 -5.82 -0.65 -5.39
CA ASN A 54 -5.09 -1.64 -4.62
C ASN A 54 -5.32 -1.43 -3.13
N GLY A 55 -5.63 -2.52 -2.42
CA GLY A 55 -5.89 -2.52 -0.99
C GLY A 55 -4.62 -2.45 -0.14
N CYS A 56 -4.77 -2.62 1.17
CA CYS A 56 -3.66 -2.61 2.12
C CYS A 56 -2.79 -3.85 1.91
N CYS A 57 -1.79 -3.75 1.06
CA CYS A 57 -0.94 -4.86 0.65
C CYS A 57 0.47 -4.85 1.24
N GLY A 58 0.72 -4.03 2.29
CA GLY A 58 2.04 -3.88 2.87
C GLY A 58 2.77 -5.20 3.17
N ASN A 59 2.03 -6.25 3.51
CA ASN A 59 2.55 -7.60 3.76
C ASN A 59 1.96 -8.68 2.83
N ILE A 60 1.41 -8.31 1.66
CA ILE A 60 0.82 -9.26 0.71
C ILE A 60 1.55 -9.24 -0.62
N ASN A 61 2.15 -10.37 -0.98
CA ASN A 61 2.89 -10.58 -2.22
C ASN A 61 2.19 -11.59 -3.16
N PRO A 62 2.47 -11.55 -4.48
CA PRO A 62 1.78 -12.39 -5.46
C PRO A 62 2.32 -13.83 -5.57
N TRP A 63 3.29 -14.22 -4.77
CA TRP A 63 3.86 -15.57 -4.79
C TRP A 63 3.36 -16.43 -3.63
N HIS A 64 3.35 -17.73 -3.86
CA HIS A 64 2.96 -18.71 -2.86
C HIS A 64 4.17 -19.07 -1.99
N PRO A 65 4.19 -18.73 -0.69
CA PRO A 65 5.39 -18.86 0.15
C PRO A 65 5.81 -20.31 0.42
N PHE A 66 4.88 -21.27 0.23
CA PHE A 66 5.11 -22.70 0.47
C PHE A 66 5.30 -23.51 -0.83
N ASP A 67 5.30 -22.84 -1.99
CA ASP A 67 5.54 -23.46 -3.29
C ASP A 67 6.83 -22.88 -3.89
N PRO A 68 7.96 -23.61 -3.82
CA PRO A 68 9.24 -23.14 -4.36
C PRO A 68 9.22 -22.99 -5.88
N ASP A 69 8.28 -23.64 -6.56
CA ASP A 69 8.13 -23.58 -8.02
C ASP A 69 7.14 -22.51 -8.46
N CYS A 70 6.52 -21.80 -7.52
CA CYS A 70 5.64 -20.69 -7.83
C CYS A 70 6.36 -19.63 -8.68
N ARG A 71 5.78 -19.33 -9.83
CA ARG A 71 6.27 -18.27 -10.73
C ARG A 71 5.20 -17.18 -10.80
N PRO A 72 5.50 -16.00 -10.27
CA PRO A 72 4.60 -14.85 -10.41
C PRO A 72 4.34 -14.56 -11.89
N ASP A 73 3.07 -14.39 -12.23
CA ASP A 73 2.63 -14.12 -13.60
C ASP A 73 1.48 -13.09 -13.57
N HIS A 74 1.81 -11.84 -13.90
CA HIS A 74 0.87 -10.73 -13.89
C HIS A 74 -0.24 -10.88 -14.93
N LEU A 75 0.02 -11.52 -16.07
CA LEU A 75 -0.99 -11.72 -17.12
C LEU A 75 -2.03 -12.77 -16.67
N ARG A 76 -1.56 -13.90 -16.11
CA ARG A 76 -2.44 -14.92 -15.55
C ARG A 76 -3.29 -14.34 -14.40
N MET A 77 -2.68 -13.56 -13.53
CA MET A 77 -3.38 -12.92 -12.39
C MET A 77 -4.43 -11.93 -12.89
N GLY A 78 -4.08 -11.06 -13.84
CA GLY A 78 -5.02 -10.09 -14.42
C GLY A 78 -6.21 -10.76 -15.09
N ARG A 79 -5.98 -11.83 -15.86
CA ARG A 79 -7.05 -12.62 -16.50
C ARG A 79 -7.98 -13.26 -15.47
N ALA A 80 -7.44 -13.91 -14.45
CA ALA A 80 -8.24 -14.53 -13.41
C ALA A 80 -9.12 -13.51 -12.67
N LEU A 81 -8.57 -12.31 -12.38
CA LEU A 81 -9.33 -11.22 -11.77
C LEU A 81 -10.43 -10.69 -12.70
N ALA A 82 -10.17 -10.59 -14.00
CA ALA A 82 -11.19 -10.17 -15.00
C ALA A 82 -12.33 -11.19 -15.10
N GLU A 83 -12.03 -12.49 -15.18
CA GLU A 83 -13.06 -13.55 -15.22
C GLU A 83 -13.96 -13.51 -13.96
N MET A 84 -13.39 -13.25 -12.80
CA MET A 84 -14.16 -13.06 -11.56
C MET A 84 -15.01 -11.79 -11.62
N SER A 85 -14.46 -10.70 -12.15
CA SER A 85 -15.16 -9.42 -12.29
C SER A 85 -16.35 -9.52 -13.25
N GLU A 86 -16.19 -10.18 -14.39
CA GLU A 86 -17.29 -10.44 -15.33
C GLU A 86 -18.45 -11.15 -14.64
N ARG A 87 -18.17 -12.22 -13.89
CA ARG A 87 -19.21 -12.95 -13.15
C ARG A 87 -19.93 -12.07 -12.13
N ILE A 88 -19.21 -11.16 -11.46
CA ILE A 88 -19.80 -10.20 -10.52
C ILE A 88 -20.70 -9.25 -11.28
N VAL A 89 -20.21 -8.63 -12.35
CA VAL A 89 -20.95 -7.64 -13.15
C VAL A 89 -22.25 -8.22 -13.71
N TYR A 90 -22.25 -9.45 -14.22
CA TYR A 90 -23.46 -10.12 -14.72
C TYR A 90 -24.52 -10.38 -13.65
N ASN A 91 -24.12 -10.39 -12.37
CA ASN A 91 -25.03 -10.62 -11.24
C ASN A 91 -25.33 -9.34 -10.43
N MET A 92 -24.79 -8.18 -10.84
CA MET A 92 -25.04 -6.92 -10.13
C MET A 92 -26.42 -6.36 -10.44
N THR A 93 -27.00 -5.73 -9.43
CA THR A 93 -28.16 -4.87 -9.59
C THR A 93 -27.71 -3.42 -9.66
N PHE A 94 -28.20 -2.70 -10.64
CA PHE A 94 -27.86 -1.29 -10.86
C PHE A 94 -28.95 -0.38 -10.33
N ALA A 95 -28.56 0.77 -9.81
CA ALA A 95 -29.46 1.82 -9.34
C ALA A 95 -29.27 3.09 -10.18
N ASP A 96 -30.37 3.77 -10.48
CA ASP A 96 -30.34 5.01 -11.26
C ASP A 96 -29.79 6.21 -10.47
N ARG A 97 -29.79 6.11 -9.14
CA ARG A 97 -29.33 7.16 -8.22
C ARG A 97 -28.64 6.56 -7.03
N VAL A 98 -27.53 7.18 -6.62
CA VAL A 98 -26.81 6.84 -5.39
C VAL A 98 -26.54 8.13 -4.59
N ALA A 99 -26.56 8.01 -3.27
CA ALA A 99 -26.10 9.10 -2.40
C ALA A 99 -24.58 9.17 -2.45
N LEU A 100 -24.05 10.39 -2.49
CA LEU A 100 -22.62 10.66 -2.45
C LEU A 100 -22.31 11.46 -1.20
N ASP A 101 -21.25 11.08 -0.49
CA ASP A 101 -20.72 11.81 0.65
C ASP A 101 -19.20 11.62 0.72
N TRP A 102 -18.52 12.51 1.43
CA TRP A 102 -17.10 12.39 1.70
C TRP A 102 -16.71 13.03 3.00
N LYS A 103 -15.68 12.47 3.64
CA LYS A 103 -15.11 12.99 4.88
C LYS A 103 -13.61 12.94 4.82
N ARG A 104 -12.94 13.80 5.57
CA ARG A 104 -11.49 13.87 5.71
C ARG A 104 -11.11 14.13 7.16
N GLU A 105 -10.03 13.50 7.61
CA GLU A 105 -9.45 13.76 8.91
C GLU A 105 -7.93 13.67 8.84
N GLU A 106 -7.23 14.52 9.56
CA GLU A 106 -5.79 14.43 9.79
C GLU A 106 -5.53 13.86 11.18
N VAL A 107 -4.69 12.81 11.25
CA VAL A 107 -4.34 12.10 12.47
C VAL A 107 -2.85 12.25 12.71
N GLY A 108 -2.43 12.81 13.83
CA GLY A 108 -1.02 12.86 14.23
C GLY A 108 -0.52 11.46 14.58
N LEU A 109 0.55 11.02 13.94
CA LEU A 109 1.18 9.71 14.17
C LEU A 109 2.63 9.90 14.60
N PRO A 110 3.06 9.36 15.75
CA PRO A 110 4.43 9.51 16.22
C PRO A 110 5.40 8.72 15.34
N TYR A 111 6.60 9.28 15.18
CA TYR A 111 7.73 8.56 14.59
C TYR A 111 8.31 7.55 15.56
N ARG A 112 8.99 6.52 15.03
CA ARG A 112 9.77 5.58 15.84
C ARG A 112 10.89 6.34 16.58
N GLU A 113 11.13 5.94 17.81
CA GLU A 113 12.32 6.37 18.54
C GLU A 113 13.55 5.62 18.02
N ILE A 114 14.61 6.37 17.75
CA ILE A 114 15.88 5.82 17.29
C ILE A 114 16.81 5.74 18.51
N PRO A 115 17.31 4.55 18.87
CA PRO A 115 18.27 4.41 19.98
C PRO A 115 19.49 5.29 19.80
N VAL A 116 20.00 5.85 20.88
CA VAL A 116 21.16 6.77 20.86
C VAL A 116 22.39 6.10 20.25
N GLU A 117 22.58 4.82 20.54
CA GLU A 117 23.66 4.01 20.00
C GLU A 117 23.56 3.90 18.47
N ARG A 118 22.34 3.70 17.97
CA ARG A 118 22.09 3.65 16.52
C ARG A 118 22.36 5.00 15.85
N LEU A 119 21.97 6.11 16.47
CA LEU A 119 22.28 7.44 15.95
C LEU A 119 23.78 7.70 15.87
N ARG A 120 24.56 7.29 16.89
CA ARG A 120 26.02 7.42 16.85
C ARG A 120 26.64 6.63 15.71
N GLU A 121 26.25 5.36 15.55
CA GLU A 121 26.70 4.51 14.43
C GLU A 121 26.38 5.15 13.07
N VAL A 122 25.15 5.66 12.92
CA VAL A 122 24.70 6.35 11.70
C VAL A 122 25.54 7.60 11.43
N ASP A 123 25.80 8.40 12.45
CA ASP A 123 26.62 9.62 12.32
C ASP A 123 28.07 9.29 11.96
N GLU A 124 28.66 8.22 12.51
CA GLU A 124 30.00 7.75 12.14
C GLU A 124 30.08 7.30 10.67
N ILE A 125 29.08 6.52 10.21
CA ILE A 125 29.01 6.07 8.81
C ILE A 125 28.93 7.27 7.86
N LEU A 126 28.00 8.19 8.11
CA LEU A 126 27.77 9.36 7.24
C LEU A 126 28.89 10.41 7.33
N ALA A 127 29.59 10.51 8.47
CA ALA A 127 30.78 11.38 8.58
C ALA A 127 31.96 10.86 7.78
N LYS A 128 32.14 9.52 7.72
CA LYS A 128 33.16 8.88 6.90
C LYS A 128 32.89 9.03 5.41
N ASP A 129 31.64 8.82 5.00
CA ASP A 129 31.21 8.86 3.62
C ASP A 129 30.02 9.83 3.48
N PRO A 130 30.27 11.17 3.39
CA PRO A 130 29.19 12.18 3.40
C PRO A 130 28.38 12.24 2.09
N GLN A 131 28.83 11.57 1.05
CA GLN A 131 28.15 11.44 -0.23
C GLN A 131 27.70 9.98 -0.41
N PRO A 132 26.64 9.73 -1.22
CA PRO A 132 26.19 8.38 -1.48
C PRO A 132 27.30 7.45 -1.95
N LEU A 133 27.66 6.50 -1.11
CA LEU A 133 28.60 5.43 -1.45
C LEU A 133 27.96 4.55 -2.53
N ARG A 134 28.69 4.29 -3.63
CA ARG A 134 28.19 3.46 -4.73
C ARG A 134 29.02 2.20 -4.87
N ALA A 135 28.33 1.08 -5.04
CA ALA A 135 28.93 -0.19 -5.41
C ALA A 135 29.44 -0.17 -6.87
N GLU A 136 30.22 -1.15 -7.29
CA GLU A 136 30.79 -1.26 -8.64
C GLU A 136 29.70 -1.28 -9.74
N ASN A 137 28.51 -1.79 -9.45
CA ASN A 137 27.35 -1.83 -10.35
C ASN A 137 26.62 -0.46 -10.45
N GLY A 138 27.12 0.59 -9.76
CA GLY A 138 26.54 1.93 -9.72
C GLY A 138 25.35 2.09 -8.75
N GLU A 139 24.92 1.04 -8.08
CA GLU A 139 23.88 1.10 -7.05
C GLU A 139 24.43 1.73 -5.77
N VAL A 140 23.54 2.35 -4.98
CA VAL A 140 23.94 2.89 -3.68
C VAL A 140 24.21 1.73 -2.74
N ASP A 141 25.32 1.81 -2.00
CA ASP A 141 25.67 0.83 -0.97
C ASP A 141 24.53 0.67 0.05
N PRO A 142 24.02 -0.55 0.28
CA PRO A 142 22.86 -0.75 1.15
C PRO A 142 23.09 -0.31 2.60
N HIS A 143 24.32 -0.42 3.10
CA HIS A 143 24.66 -0.03 4.47
C HIS A 143 24.64 1.50 4.63
N TRP A 144 25.27 2.21 3.68
CA TRP A 144 25.19 3.67 3.60
C TRP A 144 23.74 4.15 3.48
N PHE A 145 22.98 3.51 2.58
CA PHE A 145 21.58 3.86 2.33
C PHE A 145 20.72 3.71 3.60
N ARG A 146 20.91 2.63 4.37
CA ARG A 146 20.18 2.43 5.63
C ARG A 146 20.54 3.51 6.66
N ALA A 147 21.82 3.86 6.78
CA ALA A 147 22.26 4.93 7.67
C ALA A 147 21.64 6.28 7.29
N ALA A 148 21.70 6.66 6.02
CA ALA A 148 21.07 7.88 5.52
C ALA A 148 19.54 7.88 5.71
N SER A 149 18.90 6.73 5.51
CA SER A 149 17.47 6.53 5.74
C SER A 149 17.09 6.74 7.21
N THR A 150 17.85 6.17 8.14
CA THR A 150 17.65 6.40 9.60
C THR A 150 17.83 7.88 9.95
N LYS A 151 18.88 8.52 9.43
CA LYS A 151 19.13 9.95 9.66
C LYS A 151 18.00 10.84 9.14
N SER A 152 17.37 10.47 8.04
CA SER A 152 16.23 11.21 7.50
C SER A 152 15.02 11.22 8.44
N ILE A 153 14.82 10.16 9.24
CA ILE A 153 13.75 10.12 10.25
C ILE A 153 14.05 11.10 11.39
N GLU A 154 15.29 11.14 11.87
CA GLU A 154 15.72 12.12 12.88
C GLU A 154 15.45 13.55 12.40
N TYR A 155 15.79 13.84 11.14
CA TYR A 155 15.52 15.14 10.52
C TYR A 155 14.02 15.46 10.47
N CYS A 156 13.17 14.50 10.11
CA CYS A 156 11.72 14.68 10.12
C CYS A 156 11.21 14.96 11.55
N ARG A 157 11.62 14.17 12.54
CA ARG A 157 11.23 14.35 13.94
C ARG A 157 11.63 15.70 14.53
N ALA A 158 12.78 16.24 14.12
CA ALA A 158 13.23 17.55 14.55
C ALA A 158 12.37 18.69 13.99
N ARG A 159 11.66 18.47 12.90
CA ARG A 159 10.80 19.46 12.25
C ARG A 159 9.34 19.35 12.66
N GLU A 160 8.87 18.12 12.84
CA GLU A 160 7.48 17.80 13.15
C GLU A 160 7.45 16.70 14.21
N ALA A 161 6.80 16.98 15.34
CA ALA A 161 6.71 16.00 16.44
C ALA A 161 5.95 14.73 16.05
N GLU A 162 4.96 14.86 15.17
CA GLU A 162 4.14 13.78 14.63
C GLU A 162 3.96 13.98 13.14
N PHE A 163 3.87 12.86 12.40
CA PHE A 163 3.48 12.85 10.99
C PHE A 163 1.99 13.12 10.87
N SER A 164 1.57 14.11 10.07
CA SER A 164 0.16 14.35 9.76
C SER A 164 -0.33 13.33 8.73
N TYR A 165 -1.14 12.37 9.17
CA TYR A 165 -1.68 11.27 8.37
C TYR A 165 -3.11 11.59 7.96
N GLU A 166 -3.36 11.84 6.68
CA GLU A 166 -4.67 12.17 6.15
C GLU A 166 -5.47 10.92 5.78
N ILE A 167 -6.61 10.73 6.40
CA ILE A 167 -7.60 9.71 6.05
C ILE A 167 -8.71 10.38 5.26
N GLN A 168 -9.04 9.83 4.10
CA GLN A 168 -10.17 10.24 3.29
C GLN A 168 -11.18 9.10 3.17
N VAL A 169 -12.47 9.42 3.25
CA VAL A 169 -13.55 8.45 3.06
C VAL A 169 -14.53 9.00 2.03
N PHE A 170 -14.79 8.23 0.99
CA PHE A 170 -15.85 8.50 0.02
C PHE A 170 -16.96 7.49 0.19
N ARG A 171 -18.21 7.94 0.16
CA ARG A 171 -19.41 7.09 0.13
C ARG A 171 -20.09 7.22 -1.22
N ILE A 172 -20.34 6.08 -1.84
CA ILE A 172 -21.07 5.96 -3.12
C ILE A 172 -22.17 4.91 -2.92
N GLY A 173 -23.32 5.34 -2.39
CA GLY A 173 -24.36 4.41 -1.95
C GLY A 173 -23.84 3.45 -0.85
N ASP A 174 -23.87 2.15 -1.14
CA ASP A 174 -23.41 1.10 -0.24
C ASP A 174 -21.88 0.92 -0.23
N LEU A 175 -21.16 1.53 -1.18
CA LEU A 175 -19.70 1.46 -1.23
C LEU A 175 -19.06 2.57 -0.41
N GLY A 176 -18.11 2.21 0.45
CA GLY A 176 -17.13 3.11 1.05
C GLY A 176 -15.75 2.91 0.41
N VAL A 177 -15.07 3.98 0.06
CA VAL A 177 -13.65 3.96 -0.32
C VAL A 177 -12.87 4.70 0.75
N VAL A 178 -11.86 4.06 1.35
CA VAL A 178 -11.04 4.63 2.42
C VAL A 178 -9.61 4.81 1.93
N GLY A 179 -9.20 6.05 1.73
CA GLY A 179 -7.83 6.41 1.35
C GLY A 179 -6.90 6.39 2.55
N LEU A 180 -5.82 5.62 2.45
CA LEU A 180 -4.81 5.42 3.48
C LEU A 180 -3.42 5.68 2.89
N PRO A 181 -2.69 6.72 3.34
CA PRO A 181 -1.32 6.96 2.95
C PRO A 181 -0.37 5.79 3.27
N GLY A 182 0.63 5.59 2.41
CA GLY A 182 1.63 4.53 2.58
C GLY A 182 1.09 3.12 2.35
N GLU A 183 1.74 2.15 2.98
CA GLU A 183 1.53 0.72 2.75
C GLU A 183 1.06 0.01 4.05
N PRO A 184 -0.21 0.20 4.45
CA PRO A 184 -0.76 -0.49 5.61
C PRO A 184 -0.75 -2.02 5.41
N PHE A 185 -0.53 -2.76 6.48
CA PHE A 185 -0.67 -4.21 6.49
C PHE A 185 -2.14 -4.63 6.32
N VAL A 186 -2.35 -5.80 5.73
CA VAL A 186 -3.68 -6.32 5.38
C VAL A 186 -4.59 -6.50 6.60
N GLU A 187 -4.04 -6.73 7.77
CA GLU A 187 -4.79 -6.82 9.02
C GLU A 187 -5.61 -5.56 9.29
N GLY A 188 -5.06 -4.38 8.96
CA GLY A 188 -5.80 -3.11 9.04
C GLY A 188 -7.01 -3.09 8.10
N GLN A 189 -6.85 -3.54 6.86
CA GLN A 189 -7.96 -3.68 5.92
C GLN A 189 -9.03 -4.66 6.40
N LEU A 190 -8.62 -5.82 6.90
CA LEU A 190 -9.55 -6.84 7.42
C LEU A 190 -10.34 -6.29 8.60
N ALA A 191 -9.68 -5.60 9.53
CA ALA A 191 -10.35 -4.95 10.65
C ALA A 191 -11.36 -3.88 10.21
N LEU A 192 -11.04 -3.08 9.19
CA LEU A 192 -11.95 -2.11 8.60
C LEU A 192 -13.17 -2.80 7.97
N LYS A 193 -12.97 -3.80 7.13
CA LYS A 193 -14.05 -4.50 6.41
C LYS A 193 -14.99 -5.26 7.36
N THR A 194 -14.43 -5.93 8.37
CA THR A 194 -15.23 -6.73 9.31
C THR A 194 -16.17 -5.87 10.17
N ASN A 195 -15.79 -4.64 10.45
CA ASN A 195 -16.52 -3.75 11.36
C ASN A 195 -17.10 -2.51 10.66
N SER A 196 -17.18 -2.52 9.33
CA SER A 196 -17.69 -1.39 8.54
C SER A 196 -19.20 -1.29 8.60
N ALA A 197 -19.73 -0.07 8.75
CA ALA A 197 -21.13 0.24 8.50
C ALA A 197 -21.47 0.25 6.99
N ALA A 198 -20.47 0.38 6.11
CA ALA A 198 -20.65 0.25 4.67
C ALA A 198 -20.68 -1.24 4.29
N PRO A 199 -21.71 -1.73 3.57
CA PRO A 199 -21.80 -3.11 3.11
C PRO A 199 -20.59 -3.54 2.27
N PHE A 200 -20.06 -2.62 1.47
CA PHE A 200 -18.85 -2.80 0.69
C PHE A 200 -17.82 -1.74 1.08
N LEU A 201 -16.57 -2.18 1.36
CA LEU A 201 -15.49 -1.26 1.71
C LEU A 201 -14.25 -1.56 0.89
N PHE A 202 -13.72 -0.52 0.22
CA PHE A 202 -12.49 -0.55 -0.56
C PHE A 202 -11.42 0.32 0.11
N PRO A 203 -10.62 -0.22 1.05
CA PRO A 203 -9.43 0.47 1.51
C PRO A 203 -8.44 0.63 0.35
N ALA A 204 -7.96 1.85 0.13
CA ALA A 204 -7.02 2.21 -0.90
C ALA A 204 -5.70 2.63 -0.26
N HIS A 205 -4.62 1.92 -0.54
CA HIS A 205 -3.30 2.27 -0.05
C HIS A 205 -2.63 3.35 -0.93
N MET A 206 -1.50 3.88 -0.48
CA MET A 206 -0.67 4.84 -1.23
C MET A 206 -1.41 6.11 -1.67
N THR A 207 -2.47 6.49 -0.95
CA THR A 207 -3.21 7.71 -1.23
C THR A 207 -2.54 8.92 -0.60
N THR A 208 -2.70 10.10 -1.21
CA THR A 208 -2.26 11.41 -0.68
C THR A 208 -0.74 11.52 -0.47
N HIS A 209 -0.15 10.68 0.38
CA HIS A 209 1.27 10.70 0.75
C HIS A 209 1.87 9.31 0.76
N TYR A 210 3.19 9.24 0.57
CA TYR A 210 3.95 8.04 0.87
C TYR A 210 4.60 8.15 2.25
N VAL A 211 4.16 7.32 3.19
CA VAL A 211 4.68 7.31 4.56
C VAL A 211 5.52 6.07 4.88
N GLY A 212 5.65 5.16 3.91
CA GLY A 212 6.24 3.83 4.10
C GLY A 212 5.21 2.82 4.59
N TYR A 213 5.69 1.73 5.13
CA TYR A 213 4.85 0.67 5.70
C TYR A 213 4.20 1.10 7.01
N LEU A 214 2.99 0.59 7.23
CA LEU A 214 2.31 0.63 8.52
C LEU A 214 2.09 -0.81 9.00
N PRO A 215 3.09 -1.41 9.64
CA PRO A 215 2.97 -2.74 10.26
C PRO A 215 2.06 -2.72 11.48
N THR A 216 1.49 -3.88 11.81
CA THR A 216 0.82 -4.08 13.10
C THR A 216 1.81 -3.98 14.26
N ARG A 217 1.34 -3.70 15.47
CA ARG A 217 2.16 -3.77 16.68
C ARG A 217 2.84 -5.13 16.82
N ALA A 218 2.10 -6.22 16.58
CA ALA A 218 2.63 -7.58 16.64
C ALA A 218 3.73 -7.86 15.58
N ALA A 219 3.67 -7.20 14.43
CA ALA A 219 4.73 -7.34 13.42
C ALA A 219 6.05 -6.70 13.89
N TYR A 220 6.00 -5.55 14.58
CA TYR A 220 7.20 -4.95 15.17
C TYR A 220 7.85 -5.84 16.22
N GLU A 221 7.07 -6.59 17.00
CA GLU A 221 7.58 -7.55 18.00
C GLU A 221 8.25 -8.78 17.35
N ARG A 222 7.78 -9.18 16.16
CA ARG A 222 8.30 -10.34 15.43
C ARG A 222 9.47 -10.00 14.49
N GLY A 223 9.59 -8.72 14.12
CA GLY A 223 10.52 -8.28 13.08
C GLY A 223 10.03 -8.62 11.67
N GLY A 224 10.93 -8.56 10.71
CA GLY A 224 10.66 -8.80 9.28
C GLY A 224 11.14 -7.63 8.43
N HIS A 225 10.93 -7.71 7.12
CA HIS A 225 11.44 -6.69 6.19
C HIS A 225 10.84 -5.30 6.46
N GLU A 226 9.53 -5.25 6.67
CA GLU A 226 8.76 -4.02 6.83
C GLU A 226 8.79 -3.46 8.27
N ALA A 227 9.18 -4.28 9.25
CA ALA A 227 9.18 -3.93 10.67
C ALA A 227 10.53 -4.20 11.34
N ASN A 228 11.61 -4.15 10.57
CA ASN A 228 12.95 -4.49 11.04
C ASN A 228 13.50 -3.52 12.10
N GLU A 229 14.60 -3.94 12.75
CA GLU A 229 15.29 -3.16 13.77
C GLU A 229 16.02 -1.94 13.21
N ASP A 230 16.36 -1.95 11.94
CA ASP A 230 17.15 -0.91 11.26
C ASP A 230 16.40 0.40 11.06
N ILE A 231 15.32 0.66 11.69
CA ILE A 231 14.54 1.90 11.67
C ILE A 231 14.84 2.76 10.44
N THR A 232 14.25 2.40 9.32
CA THR A 232 14.42 3.11 8.06
C THR A 232 13.17 3.93 7.71
N TYR A 233 13.26 4.82 6.74
CA TYR A 233 12.11 5.61 6.29
C TYR A 233 10.96 4.75 5.75
N TRP A 234 11.20 3.48 5.39
CA TRP A 234 10.15 2.53 4.99
C TRP A 234 9.23 2.12 6.13
N ALA A 235 9.69 2.18 7.39
CA ALA A 235 8.87 1.90 8.56
C ALA A 235 9.17 2.91 9.67
N LYS A 236 8.94 4.19 9.36
CA LYS A 236 9.32 5.31 10.20
C LYS A 236 8.35 5.63 11.33
N LEU A 237 7.10 5.14 11.25
CA LEU A 237 6.08 5.41 12.26
C LEU A 237 6.16 4.40 13.41
N ALA A 238 5.79 4.84 14.61
CA ALA A 238 5.86 4.03 15.81
C ALA A 238 4.90 2.83 15.80
N PRO A 239 5.19 1.74 16.54
CA PRO A 239 4.27 0.63 16.73
C PRO A 239 2.92 1.12 17.28
N GLY A 240 1.82 0.62 16.71
CA GLY A 240 0.45 1.02 17.07
C GLY A 240 -0.16 2.11 16.18
N CYS A 241 0.61 2.66 15.25
CA CYS A 241 0.09 3.65 14.30
C CYS A 241 -0.99 3.07 13.37
N LEU A 242 -0.82 1.83 12.90
CA LEU A 242 -1.84 1.17 12.07
C LEU A 242 -3.16 1.03 12.82
N GLU A 243 -3.12 0.56 14.05
CA GLU A 243 -4.31 0.38 14.88
C GLU A 243 -5.02 1.72 15.11
N ARG A 244 -4.27 2.79 15.40
CA ARG A 244 -4.82 4.15 15.54
C ARG A 244 -5.48 4.65 14.25
N VAL A 245 -4.87 4.42 13.10
CA VAL A 245 -5.43 4.77 11.78
C VAL A 245 -6.72 4.00 11.52
N VAL A 246 -6.74 2.71 11.79
CA VAL A 246 -7.93 1.86 11.63
C VAL A 246 -9.09 2.34 12.51
N ASP A 247 -8.83 2.67 13.77
CA ASP A 247 -9.87 3.16 14.68
C ASP A 247 -10.46 4.50 14.20
N ARG A 248 -9.63 5.42 13.72
CA ARG A 248 -10.10 6.70 13.17
C ARG A 248 -10.87 6.51 11.86
N ALA A 249 -10.36 5.68 10.95
CA ALA A 249 -11.03 5.38 9.69
C ALA A 249 -12.42 4.75 9.91
N ARG A 250 -12.56 3.86 10.89
CA ARG A 250 -13.86 3.27 11.26
C ARG A 250 -14.89 4.32 11.70
N ILE A 251 -14.46 5.30 12.50
CA ILE A 251 -15.33 6.41 12.93
C ILE A 251 -15.77 7.25 11.74
N LEU A 252 -14.87 7.49 10.76
CA LEU A 252 -15.19 8.27 9.57
C LEU A 252 -16.14 7.53 8.62
N VAL A 253 -16.03 6.22 8.52
CA VAL A 253 -16.92 5.40 7.69
C VAL A 253 -18.36 5.40 8.23
N GLY A 254 -18.53 5.58 9.53
CA GLY A 254 -19.84 5.73 10.21
C GLY A 254 -20.28 4.44 10.85
#